data_94bbe0673c2d3ae1fc77fb6ff45d199a
#
_entry.id   94bbe0673c2d3ae1fc77fb6ff45d199a
#
_cell.length_a   1.000
_cell.length_b   1.000
_cell.length_c   1.000
_cell.angle_alpha   90.00
_cell.angle_beta   90.00
_cell.angle_gamma   90.00
#
_symmetry.space_group_name_H-M   'P 1'
#
loop_
_entity.id
_entity.type
_entity.pdbx_description
1 polymer ?
#
loop_
_entity_poly.entity_id
_entity_poly.type
_entity_poly.pdbx_seq_one_letter_code
_entity_poly.pdbx_strand_id
1 'polypeptide(L)'
;MSSPNRADADPSVLSARVLVVDDWEPFRRFVCAELGKRADLQVVGEASDGLEAVQKAVELTPDLILLDIGLPTLNGIEAAQQIRDLVPESKIVFLSQETSADVVQEALDSGALGYVVKAKAGSELLAAVDAVLLGTTFIGSTHRQTTISYPALLS
;
A
#
# COMPACT_ATOMS: atom_id res chain seq x y z
N MET A 1 16.26 -6.68 26.59
CA MET A 1 16.30 -6.74 26.04
C MET A 1 15.70 -6.59 25.19
N SER A 2 15.79 -6.10 25.31
CA SER A 2 15.32 -5.78 24.50
C SER A 2 14.65 -6.29 23.68
N SER A 3 14.09 -5.62 23.32
CA SER A 3 13.58 -6.30 22.36
C SER A 3 14.59 -7.14 21.74
N PRO A 4 14.69 -8.22 22.23
CA PRO A 4 15.70 -9.07 21.76
C PRO A 4 15.64 -9.30 20.29
N ASN A 5 14.46 -9.40 19.77
CA ASN A 5 14.38 -9.67 18.39
C ASN A 5 14.96 -8.58 17.57
N ARG A 6 14.81 -7.34 18.04
CA ARG A 6 15.36 -6.27 17.29
C ARG A 6 16.83 -6.23 17.47
N ALA A 7 17.27 -6.42 18.68
CA ALA A 7 18.68 -6.41 18.93
C ALA A 7 19.37 -7.58 18.26
N ASP A 8 18.65 -8.68 18.15
CA ASP A 8 19.20 -9.87 17.57
C ASP A 8 19.06 -9.94 16.07
N ALA A 9 18.37 -9.00 15.48
CA ALA A 9 18.17 -9.01 14.05
C ALA A 9 19.49 -8.84 13.34
N ASP A 10 19.59 -9.48 12.21
CA ASP A 10 20.74 -9.32 11.34
C ASP A 10 20.85 -7.85 10.97
N PRO A 11 21.96 -7.20 11.30
CA PRO A 11 22.09 -5.78 11.00
C PRO A 11 22.03 -5.47 9.51
N SER A 12 22.23 -6.45 8.65
CA SER A 12 22.11 -6.21 7.23
C SER A 12 20.68 -6.23 6.75
N VAL A 13 19.73 -6.63 7.60
CA VAL A 13 18.32 -6.68 7.23
C VAL A 13 17.61 -5.52 7.90
N LEU A 14 17.24 -4.54 7.11
CA LEU A 14 16.51 -3.38 7.63
C LEU A 14 15.03 -3.64 7.44
N SER A 15 14.26 -3.40 8.48
CA SER A 15 12.82 -3.53 8.41
C SER A 15 12.22 -2.33 7.72
N ALA A 16 11.40 -2.56 6.72
CA ALA A 16 10.61 -1.49 6.11
C ALA A 16 9.42 -1.20 7.02
N ARG A 17 9.16 0.07 7.24
CA ARG A 17 8.09 0.52 8.12
C ARG A 17 6.85 0.80 7.32
N VAL A 18 5.75 0.17 7.71
CA VAL A 18 4.51 0.18 6.91
C VAL A 18 3.35 0.74 7.71
N LEU A 19 2.61 1.65 7.12
CA LEU A 19 1.34 2.14 7.66
C LEU A 19 0.21 1.48 6.88
N VAL A 20 -0.76 0.89 7.59
CA VAL A 20 -1.87 0.18 6.96
C VAL A 20 -3.14 0.97 7.18
N VAL A 21 -3.83 1.34 6.11
CA VAL A 21 -5.01 2.19 6.17
C VAL A 21 -6.19 1.53 5.48
N ASP A 22 -7.22 1.21 6.25
CA ASP A 22 -8.44 0.61 5.74
C ASP A 22 -9.53 0.80 6.79
N ASP A 23 -10.72 1.20 6.38
CA ASP A 23 -11.80 1.43 7.33
C ASP A 23 -12.52 0.14 7.74
N TRP A 24 -12.26 -0.97 7.06
CA TRP A 24 -12.87 -2.24 7.41
C TRP A 24 -11.86 -3.07 8.19
N GLU A 25 -12.12 -3.19 9.48
CA GLU A 25 -11.17 -3.81 10.39
C GLU A 25 -10.77 -5.23 10.00
N PRO A 26 -11.70 -6.12 9.57
CA PRO A 26 -11.27 -7.46 9.22
C PRO A 26 -10.26 -7.50 8.10
N PHE A 27 -10.39 -6.65 7.09
CA PHE A 27 -9.40 -6.62 6.02
C PHE A 27 -8.09 -6.01 6.50
N ARG A 28 -8.17 -4.97 7.32
CA ARG A 28 -6.97 -4.36 7.88
C ARG A 28 -6.18 -5.39 8.70
N ARG A 29 -6.87 -6.21 9.48
CA ARG A 29 -6.22 -7.27 10.23
C ARG A 29 -5.58 -8.32 9.33
N PHE A 30 -6.27 -8.66 8.25
CA PHE A 30 -5.73 -9.60 7.28
C PHE A 30 -4.42 -9.07 6.70
N VAL A 31 -4.39 -7.81 6.31
CA VAL A 31 -3.18 -7.21 5.75
C VAL A 31 -2.06 -7.22 6.77
N CYS A 32 -2.34 -6.82 8.00
CA CYS A 32 -1.32 -6.81 9.04
C CYS A 32 -0.76 -8.21 9.30
N ALA A 33 -1.62 -9.22 9.25
CA ALA A 33 -1.17 -10.60 9.43
C ALA A 33 -0.28 -11.06 8.29
N GLU A 34 -0.62 -10.67 7.06
CA GLU A 34 0.22 -11.03 5.91
C GLU A 34 1.59 -10.38 6.01
N LEU A 35 1.63 -9.12 6.40
CA LEU A 35 2.91 -8.44 6.58
C LEU A 35 3.71 -9.05 7.72
N GLY A 36 3.02 -9.53 8.74
CA GLY A 36 3.68 -10.14 9.89
C GLY A 36 4.38 -11.44 9.60
N LYS A 37 4.15 -12.03 8.43
CA LYS A 37 4.86 -13.24 8.02
C LYS A 37 6.30 -12.94 7.62
N ARG A 38 6.66 -11.69 7.47
CA ARG A 38 7.96 -11.29 6.97
C ARG A 38 8.71 -10.50 8.03
N ALA A 39 9.91 -10.94 8.38
CA ALA A 39 10.71 -10.27 9.38
C ALA A 39 11.24 -8.92 8.91
N ASP A 40 11.29 -8.72 7.61
CA ASP A 40 11.78 -7.47 7.04
C ASP A 40 10.69 -6.42 6.85
N LEU A 41 9.48 -6.67 7.34
CA LEU A 41 8.39 -5.70 7.29
C LEU A 41 7.88 -5.46 8.71
N GLN A 42 7.61 -4.19 9.02
CA GLN A 42 7.12 -3.83 10.35
C GLN A 42 5.93 -2.88 10.20
N VAL A 43 4.77 -3.29 10.71
CA VAL A 43 3.62 -2.40 10.74
C VAL A 43 3.82 -1.42 11.88
N VAL A 44 3.96 -0.15 11.56
CA VAL A 44 4.22 0.88 12.56
C VAL A 44 2.98 1.65 12.94
N GLY A 45 1.88 1.47 12.23
CA GLY A 45 0.64 2.13 12.57
C GLY A 45 -0.49 1.66 11.69
N GLU A 46 -1.71 1.98 12.12
CA GLU A 46 -2.92 1.69 11.39
C GLU A 46 -3.81 2.91 11.41
N ALA A 47 -4.62 3.07 10.37
CA ALA A 47 -5.57 4.17 10.31
C ALA A 47 -6.85 3.66 9.65
N SER A 48 -7.97 4.29 9.97
CA SER A 48 -9.28 3.85 9.47
C SER A 48 -9.99 4.89 8.63
N ASP A 49 -9.39 6.05 8.40
CA ASP A 49 -9.96 7.03 7.48
C ASP A 49 -8.84 7.86 6.87
N GLY A 50 -9.20 8.65 5.85
CA GLY A 50 -8.20 9.37 5.08
C GLY A 50 -7.50 10.46 5.86
N LEU A 51 -8.22 11.13 6.75
CA LEU A 51 -7.62 12.20 7.54
C LEU A 51 -6.61 11.63 8.52
N GLU A 52 -6.99 10.55 9.18
CA GLU A 52 -6.08 9.86 10.08
C GLU A 52 -4.85 9.35 9.34
N ALA A 53 -5.05 8.88 8.10
CA ALA A 53 -3.94 8.41 7.28
C ALA A 53 -2.91 9.51 7.05
N VAL A 54 -3.37 10.72 6.71
CA VAL A 54 -2.46 11.83 6.49
C VAL A 54 -1.73 12.19 7.79
N GLN A 55 -2.47 12.25 8.89
CA GLN A 55 -1.87 12.59 10.17
C GLN A 55 -0.78 11.59 10.56
N LYS A 56 -1.07 10.31 10.43
CA LYS A 56 -0.11 9.28 10.81
C LYS A 56 1.06 9.20 9.85
N ALA A 57 0.83 9.47 8.57
CA ALA A 57 1.93 9.52 7.61
C ALA A 57 2.94 10.60 8.00
N VAL A 58 2.44 11.77 8.37
CA VAL A 58 3.32 12.85 8.80
C VAL A 58 4.04 12.49 10.08
N GLU A 59 3.32 11.90 11.02
CA GLU A 59 3.86 11.56 12.32
C GLU A 59 4.92 10.44 12.24
N LEU A 60 4.61 9.40 11.47
CA LEU A 60 5.42 8.18 11.45
C LEU A 60 6.44 8.16 10.31
N THR A 61 6.25 8.94 9.29
CA THR A 61 7.08 8.94 8.07
C THR A 61 7.43 7.50 7.64
N PRO A 62 6.41 6.69 7.32
CA PRO A 62 6.66 5.29 6.96
C PRO A 62 7.37 5.17 5.61
N ASP A 63 7.97 4.03 5.38
CA ASP A 63 8.56 3.73 4.08
C ASP A 63 7.48 3.42 3.05
N LEU A 64 6.41 2.81 3.50
CA LEU A 64 5.34 2.34 2.64
C LEU A 64 3.99 2.55 3.31
N ILE A 65 3.00 2.93 2.53
CA ILE A 65 1.63 3.05 3.00
C ILE A 65 0.75 2.17 2.13
N LEU A 66 0.01 1.27 2.76
CA LEU A 66 -1.00 0.47 2.10
C LEU A 66 -2.33 1.16 2.36
N LEU A 67 -3.00 1.61 1.30
CA LEU A 67 -4.04 2.62 1.41
C LEU A 67 -5.28 2.22 0.63
N ASP A 68 -6.39 2.10 1.33
CA ASP A 68 -7.67 1.86 0.70
C ASP A 68 -8.15 3.13 0.02
N ILE A 69 -8.79 3.01 -1.13
CA ILE A 69 -9.34 4.16 -1.84
C ILE A 69 -10.64 4.63 -1.22
N GLY A 70 -11.52 3.70 -0.85
CA GLY A 70 -12.85 4.04 -0.38
C GLY A 70 -12.91 4.41 1.09
N LEU A 71 -12.14 5.39 1.51
CA LEU A 71 -12.09 5.77 2.91
C LEU A 71 -13.08 6.88 3.23
N PRO A 72 -13.61 6.91 4.47
CA PRO A 72 -14.44 8.03 4.89
C PRO A 72 -13.61 9.28 5.18
N THR A 73 -14.26 10.38 5.33
CA THR A 73 -13.76 11.73 5.59
C THR A 73 -12.94 12.28 4.44
N LEU A 74 -11.90 11.56 4.03
CA LEU A 74 -11.06 11.94 2.93
C LEU A 74 -10.75 10.63 2.21
N ASN A 75 -11.10 10.50 0.94
CA ASN A 75 -10.89 9.22 0.27
C ASN A 75 -9.40 8.97 0.04
N GLY A 76 -9.08 7.73 -0.33
CA GLY A 76 -7.68 7.33 -0.41
C GLY A 76 -6.87 8.09 -1.45
N ILE A 77 -7.49 8.45 -2.57
CA ILE A 77 -6.76 9.18 -3.61
C ILE A 77 -6.43 10.59 -3.13
N GLU A 78 -7.40 11.26 -2.49
CA GLU A 78 -7.16 12.56 -1.92
C GLU A 78 -6.11 12.50 -0.81
N ALA A 79 -6.20 11.46 0.03
CA ALA A 79 -5.20 11.28 1.08
C ALA A 79 -3.82 11.07 0.48
N ALA A 80 -3.72 10.29 -0.59
CA ALA A 80 -2.45 10.04 -1.24
C ALA A 80 -1.83 11.32 -1.79
N GLN A 81 -2.66 12.19 -2.36
CA GLN A 81 -2.17 13.46 -2.88
C GLN A 81 -1.59 14.33 -1.77
N GLN A 82 -2.27 14.39 -0.63
CA GLN A 82 -1.76 15.15 0.50
C GLN A 82 -0.50 14.54 1.09
N ILE A 83 -0.48 13.23 1.20
CA ILE A 83 0.70 12.54 1.73
C ILE A 83 1.90 12.77 0.82
N ARG A 84 1.68 12.71 -0.48
CA ARG A 84 2.76 12.94 -1.43
C ARG A 84 3.38 14.32 -1.26
N ASP A 85 2.54 15.32 -0.96
CA ASP A 85 3.05 16.68 -0.75
C ASP A 85 3.78 16.81 0.58
N LEU A 86 3.29 16.12 1.61
CA LEU A 86 3.82 16.29 2.97
C LEU A 86 4.94 15.30 3.30
N VAL A 87 4.89 14.10 2.75
CA VAL A 87 5.85 13.03 3.05
C VAL A 87 6.23 12.36 1.73
N PRO A 88 6.92 13.07 0.85
CA PRO A 88 7.18 12.54 -0.51
C PRO A 88 8.00 11.26 -0.54
N GLU A 89 8.71 10.96 0.53
CA GLU A 89 9.51 9.74 0.56
C GLU A 89 8.70 8.50 0.88
N SER A 90 7.47 8.63 1.37
CA SER A 90 6.62 7.46 1.61
C SER A 90 6.06 6.95 0.30
N LYS A 91 6.24 5.68 0.01
CA LYS A 91 5.68 5.06 -1.18
C LYS A 91 4.28 4.57 -0.87
N ILE A 92 3.41 4.54 -1.87
CA ILE A 92 2.00 4.20 -1.68
C ILE A 92 1.61 3.06 -2.59
N VAL A 93 0.93 2.06 -2.01
CA VAL A 93 0.25 0.99 -2.73
C VAL A 93 -1.22 1.09 -2.36
N PHE A 94 -2.07 1.21 -3.35
CA PHE A 94 -3.51 1.18 -3.09
C PHE A 94 -4.00 -0.25 -2.99
N LEU A 95 -4.90 -0.49 -2.06
CA LEU A 95 -5.65 -1.74 -1.94
C LEU A 95 -7.11 -1.37 -2.13
N SER A 96 -7.75 -1.89 -3.18
CA SER A 96 -9.08 -1.41 -3.52
C SER A 96 -9.94 -2.54 -4.06
N GLN A 97 -11.25 -2.40 -3.89
CA GLN A 97 -12.20 -3.30 -4.53
C GLN A 97 -12.42 -2.96 -5.99
N GLU A 98 -12.01 -1.77 -6.41
CA GLU A 98 -12.25 -1.31 -7.76
C GLU A 98 -11.31 -1.96 -8.76
N THR A 99 -11.87 -2.33 -9.90
CA THR A 99 -11.08 -2.94 -10.98
C THR A 99 -11.14 -2.11 -12.25
N SER A 100 -11.84 -0.98 -12.26
CA SER A 100 -11.98 -0.20 -13.49
C SER A 100 -10.65 0.46 -13.86
N ALA A 101 -10.39 0.51 -15.16
CA ALA A 101 -9.16 1.11 -15.64
C ALA A 101 -9.09 2.59 -15.27
N ASP A 102 -10.22 3.27 -15.22
CA ASP A 102 -10.23 4.69 -14.88
C ASP A 102 -9.79 4.93 -13.44
N VAL A 103 -10.27 4.12 -12.52
CA VAL A 103 -9.89 4.27 -11.12
C VAL A 103 -8.42 3.92 -10.92
N VAL A 104 -7.96 2.85 -11.57
CA VAL A 104 -6.55 2.47 -11.49
C VAL A 104 -5.67 3.61 -12.00
N GLN A 105 -6.06 4.21 -13.14
CA GLN A 105 -5.28 5.29 -13.71
C GLN A 105 -5.27 6.52 -12.79
N GLU A 106 -6.40 6.84 -12.21
CA GLU A 106 -6.49 7.96 -11.28
C GLU A 106 -5.59 7.73 -10.07
N ALA A 107 -5.59 6.50 -9.56
CA ALA A 107 -4.75 6.14 -8.42
C ALA A 107 -3.28 6.30 -8.77
N LEU A 108 -2.87 5.84 -9.94
CA LEU A 108 -1.47 5.97 -10.34
C LEU A 108 -1.10 7.42 -10.61
N ASP A 109 -2.04 8.21 -11.13
CA ASP A 109 -1.79 9.63 -11.37
C ASP A 109 -1.59 10.40 -10.07
N SER A 110 -2.11 9.89 -8.97
CA SER A 110 -1.91 10.52 -7.67
C SER A 110 -0.50 10.31 -7.13
N GLY A 111 0.31 9.51 -7.82
CA GLY A 111 1.69 9.26 -7.44
C GLY A 111 1.94 7.92 -6.79
N ALA A 112 0.91 7.08 -6.65
CA ALA A 112 1.10 5.75 -6.07
C ALA A 112 1.92 4.88 -7.01
N LEU A 113 2.71 3.99 -6.44
CA LEU A 113 3.52 3.07 -7.21
C LEU A 113 2.88 1.70 -7.35
N GLY A 114 1.84 1.41 -6.58
CA GLY A 114 1.22 0.10 -6.65
C GLY A 114 -0.29 0.14 -6.55
N TYR A 115 -0.91 -0.89 -7.12
CA TYR A 115 -2.36 -1.05 -7.05
C TYR A 115 -2.66 -2.54 -6.99
N VAL A 116 -3.33 -2.97 -5.92
CA VAL A 116 -3.71 -4.37 -5.73
C VAL A 116 -5.20 -4.41 -5.47
N VAL A 117 -5.91 -5.28 -6.20
CA VAL A 117 -7.33 -5.48 -5.98
C VAL A 117 -7.48 -6.35 -4.73
N LYS A 118 -8.37 -5.94 -3.82
CA LYS A 118 -8.49 -6.63 -2.53
C LYS A 118 -8.74 -8.12 -2.67
N ALA A 119 -9.52 -8.53 -3.67
CA ALA A 119 -9.78 -9.95 -3.88
C ALA A 119 -8.53 -10.75 -4.21
N LYS A 120 -7.48 -10.10 -4.66
CA LYS A 120 -6.22 -10.75 -5.01
C LYS A 120 -5.12 -10.52 -3.99
N ALA A 121 -5.43 -9.84 -2.88
CA ALA A 121 -4.40 -9.48 -1.93
C ALA A 121 -3.68 -10.69 -1.35
N GLY A 122 -4.39 -11.81 -1.17
CA GLY A 122 -3.76 -13.01 -0.63
C GLY A 122 -2.60 -13.52 -1.46
N SER A 123 -2.65 -13.30 -2.77
CA SER A 123 -1.60 -13.79 -3.66
C SER A 123 -0.68 -12.69 -4.17
N GLU A 124 -1.09 -11.43 -4.07
CA GLU A 124 -0.32 -10.36 -4.71
C GLU A 124 0.23 -9.32 -3.75
N LEU A 125 -0.25 -9.28 -2.50
CA LEU A 125 0.15 -8.21 -1.59
C LEU A 125 1.66 -8.15 -1.36
N LEU A 126 2.26 -9.25 -0.99
CA LEU A 126 3.68 -9.24 -0.67
C LEU A 126 4.55 -8.97 -1.89
N ALA A 127 4.13 -9.45 -3.05
CA ALA A 127 4.85 -9.16 -4.29
C ALA A 127 4.80 -7.67 -4.61
N ALA A 128 3.64 -7.04 -4.39
CA ALA A 128 3.50 -5.61 -4.61
C ALA A 128 4.37 -4.82 -3.64
N VAL A 129 4.38 -5.24 -2.38
CA VAL A 129 5.20 -4.57 -1.37
C VAL A 129 6.66 -4.62 -1.76
N ASP A 130 7.14 -5.80 -2.15
CA ASP A 130 8.54 -5.95 -2.54
C ASP A 130 8.89 -5.08 -3.74
N ALA A 131 8.05 -5.10 -4.76
CA ALA A 131 8.31 -4.32 -5.97
C ALA A 131 8.35 -2.82 -5.68
N VAL A 132 7.37 -2.35 -4.92
CA VAL A 132 7.26 -0.92 -4.66
C VAL A 132 8.39 -0.42 -3.75
N LEU A 133 8.79 -1.23 -2.79
CA LEU A 133 9.92 -0.84 -1.93
C LEU A 133 11.21 -0.73 -2.73
N LEU A 134 11.32 -1.43 -3.85
CA LEU A 134 12.46 -1.28 -4.74
C LEU A 134 12.28 -0.14 -5.73
N GLY A 135 11.17 0.56 -5.66
CA GLY A 135 10.91 1.66 -6.58
C GLY A 135 10.25 1.27 -7.88
N THR A 136 9.81 0.02 -8.00
CA THR A 136 9.18 -0.49 -9.21
C THR A 136 7.67 -0.37 -9.09
N THR A 137 7.00 -0.01 -10.16
CA THR A 137 5.54 0.04 -10.20
C THR A 137 4.98 -1.37 -10.24
N PHE A 138 3.92 -1.60 -9.46
CA PHE A 138 3.23 -2.88 -9.46
C PHE A 138 1.74 -2.66 -9.66
N ILE A 139 1.20 -3.19 -10.73
CA ILE A 139 -0.24 -3.19 -10.96
C ILE A 139 -0.69 -4.63 -10.94
N GLY A 140 -1.50 -4.97 -9.93
CA GLY A 140 -1.91 -6.34 -9.76
C GLY A 140 -2.90 -6.79 -10.81
N SER A 141 -3.23 -8.06 -10.79
CA SER A 141 -4.15 -8.66 -11.73
C SER A 141 -5.54 -8.10 -11.55
N THR A 142 -6.13 -7.60 -12.62
CA THR A 142 -7.53 -7.31 -12.64
C THR A 142 -8.10 -8.17 -13.74
N HIS A 143 -9.35 -8.52 -13.63
CA HIS A 143 -9.85 -9.41 -14.64
C HIS A 143 -10.02 -8.74 -15.99
N ARG A 144 -9.91 -7.40 -16.03
CA ARG A 144 -9.96 -6.70 -17.30
C ARG A 144 -8.62 -6.50 -17.91
N GLN A 145 -7.60 -6.74 -17.16
CA GLN A 145 -6.27 -6.42 -17.57
C GLN A 145 -5.89 -7.16 -18.82
N THR A 146 -6.31 -8.39 -18.93
CA THR A 146 -5.97 -9.19 -20.07
C THR A 146 -6.58 -8.69 -21.34
N THR A 147 -7.65 -7.93 -21.27
CA THR A 147 -8.30 -7.44 -22.47
C THR A 147 -7.77 -6.12 -22.89
N ILE A 148 -7.15 -5.43 -22.04
CA ILE A 148 -6.68 -4.13 -22.34
C ILE A 148 -5.49 -4.16 -23.19
N SER A 149 -4.73 -4.94 -22.90
CA SER A 149 -3.53 -4.89 -23.62
C SER A 149 -3.72 -5.19 -25.06
N TYR A 150 -4.26 -4.87 -25.09
CA TYR A 150 -4.16 -4.85 -26.03
C TYR A 150 -4.32 -4.17 -26.81
N PRO A 151 -4.60 -3.95 -26.99
CA PRO A 151 -4.49 -3.38 -27.59
C PRO A 151 -4.16 -2.78 -27.78
N ALA A 152 -4.06 -2.71 -27.48
CA ALA A 152 -3.61 -2.28 -27.57
C ALA A 152 -3.24 -2.41 -27.99
N LEU A 153 -3.35 -2.81 -28.04
CA LEU A 153 -2.96 -2.92 -28.55
C LEU A 153 -3.01 -2.79 -29.34
N LEU A 154 -3.28 -2.81 -29.53
CA LEU A 154 -3.19 -2.61 -30.21
C LEU A 154 -3.00 -2.00 -30.66
N SER A 155 -2.99 -1.76 -30.54
CA SER A 155 -2.62 -1.17 -30.85
C SER A 155 -2.40 -0.98 -31.04
#